data_b0b646c963f66c6f4ebd6cfe6a5c2206
#
_entry.id   b0b646c963f66c6f4ebd6cfe6a5c2206
#
_cell.length_a   1.000
_cell.length_b   1.000
_cell.length_c   1.000
_cell.angle_alpha   90.00
_cell.angle_beta   90.00
_cell.angle_gamma   90.00
#
_symmetry.space_group_name_H-M   'P 1'
#
loop_
_entity.id
_entity.type
_entity.pdbx_description
1 polymer ?
#
loop_
_entity_poly.entity_id
_entity_poly.type
_entity_poly.pdbx_seq_one_letter_code
_entity_poly.pdbx_strand_id
1 'polypeptide(L)'
;KTDKHVLLEKPMCTNLLDAMEVLEKSKKHKGVVWVGLEYRFMSPIESLINHVNQIGNIKMLSIREHRFPFLEKVDNWNRFNEKTGGTLVEKCCHFFDLMNLMIPSKPIKIYASGGQDVNHLDERYDGKTPDIIDNSFVLIDYEDGERAMLDLCMFAEAGKYEQEIVLTGDQGKLETHIPGNE
;
A
#
# COMPACT_ATOMS: atom_id res chain seq x y z
N LYS A 1 14.12 -6.17 27.35
CA LYS A 1 13.64 -7.33 26.56
C LYS A 1 12.35 -7.83 27.18
N THR A 2 11.33 -8.06 26.39
CA THR A 2 10.02 -8.59 26.80
C THR A 2 9.65 -9.75 25.88
N ASP A 3 8.94 -10.76 26.42
CA ASP A 3 8.39 -11.88 25.64
C ASP A 3 6.91 -11.63 25.26
N LYS A 4 6.42 -10.39 25.44
CA LYS A 4 5.04 -10.00 25.11
C LYS A 4 4.82 -9.96 23.59
N HIS A 5 3.58 -10.19 23.17
CA HIS A 5 3.17 -9.93 21.78
C HIS A 5 3.32 -8.44 21.47
N VAL A 6 3.66 -8.13 20.23
CA VAL A 6 3.91 -6.77 19.73
C VAL A 6 3.06 -6.53 18.50
N LEU A 7 2.24 -5.48 18.53
CA LEU A 7 1.59 -4.92 17.36
C LEU A 7 2.37 -3.68 16.95
N LEU A 8 2.87 -3.66 15.73
CA LEU A 8 3.53 -2.51 15.10
C LEU A 8 2.54 -1.84 14.16
N GLU A 9 2.38 -0.52 14.29
CA GLU A 9 1.64 0.26 13.31
C GLU A 9 2.35 0.27 11.94
N LYS A 10 1.57 0.47 10.90
CA LYS A 10 2.08 0.65 9.54
C LYS A 10 2.57 2.10 9.33
N PRO A 11 3.52 2.34 8.47
CA PRO A 11 4.41 1.34 7.86
C PRO A 11 5.34 0.73 8.90
N MET A 12 5.73 -0.52 8.73
CA MET A 12 6.63 -1.20 9.68
C MET A 12 7.92 -0.40 9.91
N CYS A 13 8.46 0.18 8.86
CA CYS A 13 9.64 1.05 8.87
C CYS A 13 9.58 2.00 7.68
N THR A 14 10.37 3.07 7.72
CA THR A 14 10.45 4.06 6.63
C THR A 14 11.60 3.78 5.64
N ASN A 15 12.46 2.82 5.96
CA ASN A 15 13.58 2.43 5.10
C ASN A 15 13.88 0.93 5.21
N LEU A 16 14.63 0.41 4.24
CA LEU A 16 14.91 -1.02 4.10
C LEU A 16 15.81 -1.55 5.23
N LEU A 17 16.79 -0.78 5.68
CA LEU A 17 17.74 -1.25 6.70
C LEU A 17 17.05 -1.52 8.03
N ASP A 18 16.22 -0.59 8.47
CA ASP A 18 15.43 -0.75 9.68
C ASP A 18 14.41 -1.90 9.54
N ALA A 19 13.80 -2.07 8.37
CA ALA A 19 12.89 -3.17 8.10
C ALA A 19 13.58 -4.54 8.20
N MET A 20 14.79 -4.66 7.67
CA MET A 20 15.61 -5.88 7.81
C MET A 20 15.99 -6.14 9.27
N GLU A 21 16.33 -5.12 10.03
CA GLU A 21 16.64 -5.25 11.46
C GLU A 21 15.41 -5.72 12.26
N VAL A 22 14.25 -5.14 12.00
CA VAL A 22 12.98 -5.55 12.63
C VAL A 22 12.68 -7.02 12.29
N LEU A 23 12.82 -7.42 11.02
CA LEU A 23 12.63 -8.80 10.59
C LEU A 23 13.56 -9.77 11.32
N GLU A 24 14.86 -9.47 11.43
CA GLU A 24 15.81 -10.33 12.13
C GLU A 24 15.55 -10.40 13.63
N LYS A 25 15.09 -9.31 14.25
CA LYS A 25 14.68 -9.30 15.65
C LYS A 25 13.39 -10.08 15.88
N SER A 26 12.42 -9.99 14.97
CA SER A 26 11.15 -10.70 15.06
C SER A 26 11.32 -12.22 15.04
N LYS A 27 12.24 -12.74 14.22
CA LYS A 27 12.55 -14.19 14.16
C LYS A 27 13.08 -14.74 15.49
N LYS A 28 13.69 -13.89 16.31
CA LYS A 28 14.27 -14.26 17.62
C LYS A 28 13.36 -13.91 18.78
N HIS A 29 12.23 -13.28 18.50
CA HIS A 29 11.26 -12.88 19.52
C HIS A 29 10.34 -14.05 19.86
N LYS A 30 10.08 -14.27 21.17
CA LYS A 30 9.22 -15.38 21.61
C LYS A 30 7.73 -15.11 21.43
N GLY A 31 7.33 -13.84 21.48
CA GLY A 31 5.96 -13.42 21.22
C GLY A 31 5.68 -13.25 19.73
N VAL A 32 4.41 -13.07 19.38
CA VAL A 32 4.01 -12.67 18.04
C VAL A 32 4.45 -11.22 17.79
N VAL A 33 5.03 -10.95 16.64
CA VAL A 33 5.26 -9.60 16.12
C VAL A 33 4.37 -9.45 14.90
N TRP A 34 3.41 -8.54 14.96
CA TRP A 34 2.41 -8.33 13.93
C TRP A 34 2.45 -6.88 13.42
N VAL A 35 2.46 -6.69 12.12
CA VAL A 35 2.33 -5.36 11.50
C VAL A 35 0.86 -5.07 11.21
N GLY A 36 0.39 -3.88 11.55
CA GLY A 36 -1.00 -3.42 11.42
C GLY A 36 -1.43 -3.14 9.97
N LEU A 37 -1.33 -4.15 9.11
CA LEU A 37 -1.78 -4.10 7.72
C LEU A 37 -3.23 -4.58 7.64
N GLU A 38 -4.15 -3.74 8.11
CA GLU A 38 -5.56 -4.08 8.36
C GLU A 38 -6.37 -4.39 7.10
N TYR A 39 -5.93 -3.94 5.91
CA TYR A 39 -6.68 -4.16 4.67
C TYR A 39 -6.93 -5.63 4.36
N ARG A 40 -6.03 -6.52 4.78
CA ARG A 40 -6.20 -7.99 4.65
C ARG A 40 -7.48 -8.52 5.29
N PHE A 41 -8.00 -7.81 6.30
CA PHE A 41 -9.11 -8.20 7.15
C PHE A 41 -10.39 -7.40 6.88
N MET A 42 -10.40 -6.57 5.84
CA MET A 42 -11.62 -5.89 5.41
C MET A 42 -12.52 -6.85 4.65
N SER A 43 -13.82 -6.87 4.95
CA SER A 43 -14.80 -7.77 4.31
C SER A 43 -14.69 -7.83 2.78
N PRO A 44 -14.54 -6.71 2.05
CA PRO A 44 -14.40 -6.76 0.59
C PRO A 44 -13.14 -7.50 0.14
N ILE A 45 -12.04 -7.40 0.89
CA ILE A 45 -10.78 -8.08 0.59
C ILE A 45 -10.86 -9.57 0.93
N GLU A 46 -11.42 -9.92 2.08
CA GLU A 46 -11.66 -11.32 2.45
C GLU A 46 -12.56 -12.01 1.44
N SER A 47 -13.64 -11.32 1.01
CA SER A 47 -14.53 -11.85 -0.04
C SER A 47 -13.77 -12.11 -1.34
N LEU A 48 -12.95 -11.16 -1.80
CA LEU A 48 -12.15 -11.29 -3.01
C LEU A 48 -11.18 -12.48 -2.92
N ILE A 49 -10.47 -12.63 -1.79
CA ILE A 49 -9.53 -13.73 -1.55
C ILE A 49 -10.27 -15.08 -1.56
N ASN A 50 -11.44 -15.18 -0.93
CA ASN A 50 -12.23 -16.40 -0.86
C ASN A 50 -12.75 -16.86 -2.24
N HIS A 51 -12.86 -15.95 -3.21
CA HIS A 51 -13.35 -16.26 -4.55
C HIS A 51 -12.24 -16.34 -5.62
N VAL A 52 -10.98 -16.11 -5.26
CA VAL A 52 -9.87 -16.05 -6.22
C VAL A 52 -9.74 -17.29 -7.10
N ASN A 53 -10.05 -18.46 -6.57
CA ASN A 53 -10.00 -19.72 -7.34
C ASN A 53 -11.00 -19.80 -8.50
N GLN A 54 -12.01 -18.91 -8.54
CA GLN A 54 -13.02 -18.89 -9.60
C GLN A 54 -12.53 -18.26 -10.91
N ILE A 55 -11.42 -17.51 -10.86
CA ILE A 55 -10.86 -16.82 -12.03
C ILE A 55 -9.67 -17.55 -12.67
N GLY A 56 -9.36 -18.75 -12.19
CA GLY A 56 -8.19 -19.52 -12.66
C GLY A 56 -6.87 -18.95 -12.15
N ASN A 57 -5.84 -18.99 -12.99
CA ASN A 57 -4.53 -18.45 -12.63
C ASN A 57 -4.52 -16.92 -12.77
N ILE A 58 -4.11 -16.21 -11.73
CA ILE A 58 -3.98 -14.76 -11.75
C ILE A 58 -2.98 -14.35 -12.82
N LYS A 59 -3.32 -13.34 -13.60
CA LYS A 59 -2.45 -12.73 -14.62
C LYS A 59 -2.19 -11.25 -14.35
N MET A 60 -3.19 -10.53 -13.84
CA MET A 60 -3.09 -9.10 -13.59
C MET A 60 -3.79 -8.72 -12.29
N LEU A 61 -3.20 -7.79 -11.57
CA LEU A 61 -3.80 -7.12 -10.41
C LEU A 61 -3.68 -5.61 -10.60
N SER A 62 -4.80 -4.91 -10.54
CA SER A 62 -4.83 -3.44 -10.56
C SER A 62 -5.42 -2.93 -9.26
N ILE A 63 -4.74 -2.00 -8.63
CA ILE A 63 -5.23 -1.26 -7.45
C ILE A 63 -5.22 0.21 -7.79
N ARG A 64 -6.37 0.87 -7.61
CA ARG A 64 -6.53 2.31 -7.76
C ARG A 64 -6.89 2.93 -6.42
N GLU A 65 -6.17 3.97 -6.02
CA GLU A 65 -6.51 4.85 -4.91
C GLU A 65 -6.66 6.27 -5.41
N HIS A 66 -7.89 6.77 -5.45
CA HIS A 66 -8.24 8.13 -5.82
C HIS A 66 -9.00 8.78 -4.67
N ARG A 67 -8.36 9.73 -3.99
CA ARG A 67 -8.91 10.29 -2.76
C ARG A 67 -8.46 11.73 -2.51
N PHE A 68 -8.86 12.25 -1.37
CA PHE A 68 -8.47 13.56 -0.86
C PHE A 68 -7.01 13.58 -0.37
N PRO A 69 -6.39 14.79 -0.28
CA PRO A 69 -5.04 14.99 0.24
C PRO A 69 -4.83 14.42 1.64
N PHE A 70 -3.59 14.20 2.02
CA PHE A 70 -3.26 13.88 3.41
C PHE A 70 -3.77 14.97 4.35
N LEU A 71 -4.56 14.57 5.33
CA LEU A 71 -5.03 15.45 6.39
C LEU A 71 -3.85 15.90 7.26
N GLU A 72 -4.02 17.05 7.89
CA GLU A 72 -3.06 17.57 8.86
C GLU A 72 -2.88 16.61 10.04
N LYS A 73 -1.64 16.39 10.43
CA LYS A 73 -1.24 15.57 11.58
C LYS A 73 -0.45 16.41 12.57
N VAL A 74 -0.31 15.92 13.81
CA VAL A 74 0.49 16.56 14.86
C VAL A 74 1.89 16.89 14.31
N ASP A 75 2.33 18.12 14.47
CA ASP A 75 3.63 18.61 13.99
C ASP A 75 3.88 18.38 12.48
N ASN A 76 2.81 18.20 11.70
CA ASN A 76 2.87 18.01 10.25
C ASN A 76 3.88 16.94 9.80
N TRP A 77 4.06 15.90 10.63
CA TRP A 77 5.06 14.86 10.40
C TRP A 77 4.87 14.16 9.05
N ASN A 78 3.65 14.09 8.54
CA ASN A 78 3.31 13.42 7.28
C ASN A 78 3.51 14.29 6.03
N ARG A 79 4.22 15.40 6.15
CA ARG A 79 4.56 16.28 5.03
C ARG A 79 5.95 16.04 4.44
N PHE A 80 6.77 15.21 5.10
CA PHE A 80 8.17 15.05 4.74
C PHE A 80 8.57 13.59 4.59
N ASN A 81 9.24 13.27 3.46
CA ASN A 81 9.77 11.93 3.17
C ASN A 81 10.71 11.42 4.26
N GLU A 82 11.53 12.30 4.84
CA GLU A 82 12.46 11.95 5.91
C GLU A 82 11.77 11.34 7.14
N LYS A 83 10.49 11.70 7.38
CA LYS A 83 9.72 11.23 8.54
C LYS A 83 8.85 10.03 8.23
N THR A 84 8.44 9.87 6.96
CA THR A 84 7.40 8.91 6.57
C THR A 84 7.90 7.80 5.63
N GLY A 85 9.06 7.98 5.00
CA GLY A 85 9.50 7.21 3.85
C GLY A 85 8.78 7.58 2.55
N GLY A 86 7.93 8.62 2.58
CA GLY A 86 7.15 9.12 1.45
C GLY A 86 5.79 8.46 1.29
N THR A 87 4.98 9.01 0.38
CA THR A 87 3.59 8.60 0.15
C THR A 87 3.46 7.12 -0.18
N LEU A 88 4.36 6.57 -1.01
CA LEU A 88 4.32 5.15 -1.38
C LEU A 88 4.61 4.22 -0.19
N VAL A 89 5.41 4.65 0.77
CA VAL A 89 5.68 3.87 1.99
C VAL A 89 4.56 4.06 3.01
N GLU A 90 4.23 5.32 3.33
CA GLU A 90 3.26 5.63 4.40
C GLU A 90 1.85 5.16 4.04
N LYS A 91 1.39 5.47 2.82
CA LYS A 91 0.02 5.18 2.39
C LYS A 91 -0.09 3.85 1.64
N CYS A 92 0.81 3.59 0.69
CA CYS A 92 0.65 2.49 -0.24
C CYS A 92 1.22 1.15 0.25
N CYS A 93 1.82 1.10 1.45
CA CYS A 93 2.24 -0.17 2.05
C CYS A 93 1.11 -1.21 2.13
N HIS A 94 -0.13 -0.78 2.36
CA HIS A 94 -1.31 -1.66 2.32
C HIS A 94 -1.51 -2.30 0.94
N PHE A 95 -1.34 -1.53 -0.13
CA PHE A 95 -1.57 -2.01 -1.50
C PHE A 95 -0.46 -2.95 -1.96
N PHE A 96 0.78 -2.62 -1.66
CA PHE A 96 1.91 -3.53 -1.94
C PHE A 96 1.82 -4.81 -1.12
N ASP A 97 1.30 -4.72 0.10
CA ASP A 97 1.01 -5.88 0.93
C ASP A 97 -0.09 -6.77 0.32
N LEU A 98 -1.18 -6.17 -0.17
CA LEU A 98 -2.24 -6.91 -0.87
C LEU A 98 -1.73 -7.54 -2.17
N MET A 99 -0.88 -6.85 -2.93
CA MET A 99 -0.25 -7.41 -4.13
C MET A 99 0.56 -8.66 -3.79
N ASN A 100 1.39 -8.59 -2.75
CA ASN A 100 2.20 -9.74 -2.30
C ASN A 100 1.35 -10.86 -1.65
N LEU A 101 0.17 -10.54 -1.14
CA LEU A 101 -0.76 -11.54 -0.61
C LEU A 101 -1.46 -12.32 -1.72
N MET A 102 -1.86 -11.64 -2.78
CA MET A 102 -2.68 -12.20 -3.86
C MET A 102 -1.83 -12.85 -4.97
N ILE A 103 -0.65 -12.30 -5.26
CA ILE A 103 0.27 -12.85 -6.27
C ILE A 103 1.33 -13.69 -5.56
N PRO A 104 1.35 -15.02 -5.80
CA PRO A 104 2.22 -15.93 -5.05
C PRO A 104 3.69 -15.87 -5.48
N SER A 105 3.98 -15.39 -6.69
CA SER A 105 5.34 -15.30 -7.22
C SER A 105 6.08 -14.04 -6.72
N LYS A 106 7.38 -13.96 -6.95
CA LYS A 106 8.21 -12.86 -6.45
C LYS A 106 8.20 -11.66 -7.39
N PRO A 107 8.13 -10.41 -6.88
CA PRO A 107 8.36 -9.23 -7.70
C PRO A 107 9.82 -9.20 -8.19
N ILE A 108 10.00 -9.01 -9.50
CA ILE A 108 11.33 -9.01 -10.14
C ILE A 108 11.69 -7.69 -10.80
N LYS A 109 10.70 -6.86 -11.13
CA LYS A 109 10.93 -5.58 -11.79
C LYS A 109 9.88 -4.56 -11.41
N ILE A 110 10.30 -3.32 -11.19
CA ILE A 110 9.42 -2.22 -10.82
C ILE A 110 9.67 -1.05 -11.77
N TYR A 111 8.58 -0.46 -12.28
CA TYR A 111 8.57 0.80 -12.99
C TYR A 111 7.69 1.77 -12.22
N ALA A 112 8.14 2.97 -11.95
CA ALA A 112 7.36 3.96 -11.24
C ALA A 112 7.56 5.35 -11.84
N SER A 113 6.47 6.11 -11.89
CA SER A 113 6.46 7.52 -12.23
C SER A 113 5.46 8.22 -11.30
N GLY A 114 5.85 9.36 -10.75
CA GLY A 114 4.99 10.12 -9.85
C GLY A 114 5.58 11.49 -9.55
N GLY A 115 4.78 12.35 -8.95
CA GLY A 115 5.17 13.71 -8.65
C GLY A 115 4.36 14.32 -7.51
N GLN A 116 4.75 15.54 -7.13
CA GLN A 116 3.98 16.44 -6.30
C GLN A 116 3.50 17.58 -7.20
N ASP A 117 2.25 17.47 -7.68
CA ASP A 117 1.77 18.35 -8.76
C ASP A 117 0.65 19.29 -8.31
N VAL A 118 -0.07 18.95 -7.23
CA VAL A 118 -1.26 19.69 -6.78
C VAL A 118 -1.23 20.00 -5.29
N ASN A 119 -0.94 19.01 -4.44
CA ASN A 119 -1.13 19.13 -3.00
C ASN A 119 0.09 19.75 -2.30
N HIS A 120 -0.18 20.57 -1.27
CA HIS A 120 0.82 21.06 -0.30
C HIS A 120 1.93 21.93 -0.91
N LEU A 121 1.77 22.45 -2.14
CA LEU A 121 2.78 23.23 -2.85
C LEU A 121 3.05 24.58 -2.17
N ASP A 122 2.02 25.19 -1.60
CA ASP A 122 2.08 26.51 -0.93
C ASP A 122 2.31 26.41 0.58
N GLU A 123 2.34 25.20 1.13
CA GLU A 123 2.60 24.99 2.55
C GLU A 123 4.09 25.23 2.89
N ARG A 124 4.33 25.77 4.09
CA ARG A 124 5.69 26.00 4.62
C ARG A 124 5.75 25.62 6.09
N TYR A 125 6.73 24.80 6.44
CA TYR A 125 7.00 24.33 7.81
C TYR A 125 8.48 24.54 8.12
N ASP A 126 8.80 25.44 9.04
CA ASP A 126 10.17 25.81 9.38
C ASP A 126 11.01 26.19 8.13
N GLY A 127 10.38 26.90 7.18
CA GLY A 127 10.99 27.32 5.92
C GLY A 127 11.11 26.24 4.84
N LYS A 128 10.70 24.99 5.12
CA LYS A 128 10.70 23.89 4.15
C LYS A 128 9.31 23.72 3.51
N THR A 129 9.29 23.39 2.24
CA THR A 129 8.09 22.93 1.54
C THR A 129 7.94 21.42 1.73
N PRO A 130 6.72 20.89 1.88
CA PRO A 130 6.47 19.45 1.79
C PRO A 130 7.12 18.81 0.56
N ASP A 131 7.61 17.58 0.70
CA ASP A 131 8.32 16.86 -0.37
C ASP A 131 7.71 15.49 -0.68
N ILE A 132 6.47 15.25 -0.23
CA ILE A 132 5.72 14.04 -0.50
C ILE A 132 5.01 14.11 -1.86
N ILE A 133 5.06 13.02 -2.63
CA ILE A 133 4.32 12.94 -3.90
C ILE A 133 2.81 12.80 -3.64
N ASP A 134 1.99 13.31 -4.55
CA ASP A 134 0.53 13.26 -4.48
C ASP A 134 -0.12 12.42 -5.59
N ASN A 135 0.66 11.94 -6.54
CA ASN A 135 0.23 11.00 -7.57
C ASN A 135 1.36 10.06 -7.98
N SER A 136 1.01 8.88 -8.45
CA SER A 136 1.98 7.92 -8.99
C SER A 136 1.32 6.78 -9.75
N PHE A 137 1.97 6.32 -10.81
CA PHE A 137 1.76 5.00 -11.38
C PHE A 137 2.93 4.09 -11.01
N VAL A 138 2.63 2.89 -10.50
CA VAL A 138 3.64 1.88 -10.23
C VAL A 138 3.24 0.60 -10.94
N LEU A 139 4.14 0.03 -11.73
CA LEU A 139 3.99 -1.27 -12.39
C LEU A 139 5.01 -2.24 -11.81
N ILE A 140 4.56 -3.46 -11.51
CA ILE A 140 5.39 -4.53 -10.96
C ILE A 140 5.25 -5.77 -11.85
N ASP A 141 6.38 -6.26 -12.37
CA ASP A 141 6.46 -7.56 -13.02
C ASP A 141 6.88 -8.63 -11.99
N TYR A 142 6.25 -9.79 -12.05
CA TYR A 142 6.51 -10.93 -11.18
C TYR A 142 7.16 -12.07 -11.95
N GLU A 143 7.85 -12.96 -11.21
CA GLU A 143 8.71 -14.03 -11.76
C GLU A 143 7.95 -14.98 -12.69
N ASP A 144 6.69 -15.34 -12.34
CA ASP A 144 5.86 -16.27 -13.12
C ASP A 144 5.00 -15.56 -14.19
N GLY A 145 5.29 -14.28 -14.44
CA GLY A 145 4.70 -13.50 -15.53
C GLY A 145 3.45 -12.71 -15.18
N GLU A 146 3.01 -12.71 -13.93
CA GLU A 146 1.94 -11.83 -13.45
C GLU A 146 2.41 -10.38 -13.43
N ARG A 147 1.47 -9.46 -13.43
CA ARG A 147 1.69 -8.01 -13.37
C ARG A 147 0.76 -7.36 -12.37
N ALA A 148 1.29 -6.44 -11.59
CA ALA A 148 0.47 -5.57 -10.76
C ALA A 148 0.66 -4.10 -11.13
N MET A 149 -0.38 -3.31 -10.91
CA MET A 149 -0.37 -1.86 -11.11
C MET A 149 -0.99 -1.16 -9.90
N LEU A 150 -0.35 -0.10 -9.45
CA LEU A 150 -0.94 0.90 -8.57
C LEU A 150 -1.15 2.19 -9.36
N ASP A 151 -2.38 2.72 -9.28
CA ASP A 151 -2.79 4.05 -9.77
C ASP A 151 -3.17 4.90 -8.56
N LEU A 152 -2.26 5.79 -8.14
CA LEU A 152 -2.42 6.66 -6.98
C LEU A 152 -2.71 8.09 -7.41
N CYS A 153 -3.80 8.67 -6.88
CA CYS A 153 -4.09 10.09 -6.97
C CYS A 153 -4.68 10.62 -5.65
N MET A 154 -3.97 11.55 -5.01
CA MET A 154 -4.34 12.13 -3.72
C MET A 154 -5.05 13.49 -3.85
N PHE A 155 -5.58 13.82 -5.03
CA PHE A 155 -6.36 15.04 -5.29
C PHE A 155 -7.62 14.77 -6.15
N ALA A 156 -8.03 13.51 -6.26
CA ALA A 156 -9.22 13.08 -6.99
C ALA A 156 -10.38 12.83 -6.02
N GLU A 157 -10.84 13.87 -5.35
CA GLU A 157 -12.00 13.81 -4.45
C GLU A 157 -13.30 13.59 -5.22
N ALA A 158 -14.33 13.12 -4.51
CA ALA A 158 -15.67 12.88 -5.05
C ALA A 158 -15.77 11.79 -6.13
N GLY A 159 -14.80 10.92 -6.25
CA GLY A 159 -14.95 9.66 -6.99
C GLY A 159 -16.01 8.77 -6.33
N LYS A 160 -16.67 7.94 -7.11
CA LYS A 160 -17.68 6.98 -6.60
C LYS A 160 -17.07 6.03 -5.57
N TYR A 161 -15.83 5.61 -5.79
CA TYR A 161 -15.06 4.73 -4.92
C TYR A 161 -13.68 5.33 -4.70
N GLU A 162 -13.23 5.34 -3.44
CA GLU A 162 -11.87 5.79 -3.14
C GLU A 162 -10.84 4.77 -3.59
N GLN A 163 -11.16 3.48 -3.44
CA GLN A 163 -10.26 2.38 -3.79
C GLN A 163 -10.99 1.34 -4.62
N GLU A 164 -10.33 0.90 -5.68
CA GLU A 164 -10.81 -0.17 -6.55
C GLU A 164 -9.69 -1.20 -6.70
N ILE A 165 -10.05 -2.46 -6.55
CA ILE A 165 -9.12 -3.59 -6.67
C ILE A 165 -9.70 -4.57 -7.67
N VAL A 166 -8.92 -4.87 -8.71
CA VAL A 166 -9.31 -5.73 -9.82
C VAL A 166 -8.29 -6.85 -9.98
N LEU A 167 -8.74 -8.08 -9.82
CA LEU A 167 -7.98 -9.30 -10.14
C LEU A 167 -8.47 -9.88 -11.45
N THR A 168 -7.57 -10.12 -12.39
CA THR A 168 -7.86 -10.77 -13.67
C THR A 168 -7.06 -12.06 -13.77
N GLY A 169 -7.76 -13.16 -13.90
CA GLY A 169 -7.20 -14.48 -14.17
C GLY A 169 -7.41 -14.90 -15.62
N ASP A 170 -6.97 -16.11 -15.95
CA ASP A 170 -7.14 -16.69 -17.29
C ASP A 170 -8.56 -17.23 -17.56
N GLN A 171 -9.42 -17.27 -16.53
CA GLN A 171 -10.80 -17.76 -16.64
C GLN A 171 -11.85 -16.74 -16.19
N GLY A 172 -11.45 -15.56 -15.71
CA GLY A 172 -12.40 -14.55 -15.24
C GLY A 172 -11.76 -13.36 -14.58
N LYS A 173 -12.61 -12.52 -13.98
CA LYS A 173 -12.22 -11.30 -13.29
C LYS A 173 -13.03 -11.14 -12.00
N LEU A 174 -12.39 -10.66 -10.94
CA LEU A 174 -13.01 -10.23 -9.69
C LEU A 174 -12.73 -8.75 -9.47
N GLU A 175 -13.71 -8.04 -8.97
CA GLU A 175 -13.60 -6.62 -8.64
C GLU A 175 -14.14 -6.36 -7.24
N THR A 176 -13.48 -5.49 -6.50
CA THR A 176 -13.99 -5.00 -5.22
C THR A 176 -13.61 -3.53 -5.00
N HIS A 177 -14.30 -2.88 -4.08
CA HIS A 177 -14.15 -1.46 -3.76
C HIS A 177 -14.01 -1.26 -2.25
N ILE A 178 -13.32 -0.20 -1.84
CA ILE A 178 -13.26 0.21 -0.44
C ILE A 178 -13.62 1.71 -0.37
N PRO A 179 -14.54 2.13 0.49
CA PRO A 179 -15.45 1.26 1.24
C PRO A 179 -16.37 0.49 0.30
N GLY A 180 -16.55 -0.79 0.57
CA GLY A 180 -17.44 -1.66 -0.16
C GLY A 180 -18.72 -1.92 0.63
N ASN A 181 -19.84 -2.07 -0.06
CA ASN A 181 -20.99 -2.77 0.51
C ASN A 181 -20.71 -4.27 0.43
N GLU A 182 -21.05 -4.99 1.48
CA GLU A 182 -20.97 -6.46 1.55
C GLU A 182 -21.76 -7.11 0.43
#